data_32a893234468313610134c5c93f833e1
#
_entry.id   32a893234468313610134c5c93f833e1
#
_cell.length_a   1.000
_cell.length_b   1.000
_cell.length_c   1.000
_cell.angle_alpha   90.00
_cell.angle_beta   90.00
_cell.angle_gamma   90.00
#
_symmetry.space_group_name_H-M   'P 1'
#
loop_
_entity.id
_entity.type
_entity.pdbx_description
1 polymer ?
#
loop_
_entity_poly.entity_id
_entity_poly.type
_entity_poly.pdbx_seq_one_letter_code
_entity_poly.pdbx_strand_id
1 'polypeptide(L)'
;MRVGLTGGIASGKSTVAELLVELGAVLIDGDALAREVVARGTPGLARVVEEFGEEVLTPEGDLDRAALGRIVFADESARRRLEAITHPLIFERYAELEAAAPPGAVVVHDIPLLAESGRADTFDAVIVVDVPAELQVERMMRDRGWTREEAESRIAAQASREDRLAIATYVIDNTGSHEDLRARVEAVYADLTGS
;
A
#
# COMPACT_ATOMS: atom_id res chain seq x y z
N MET A 1 -5.49 -13.81 -11.48
CA MET A 1 -6.43 -13.19 -10.52
C MET A 1 -5.76 -12.00 -9.87
N ARG A 2 -6.43 -10.84 -9.82
CA ARG A 2 -5.94 -9.59 -9.19
C ARG A 2 -6.56 -9.43 -7.82
N VAL A 3 -5.75 -9.35 -6.77
CA VAL A 3 -6.21 -9.26 -5.38
C VAL A 3 -5.67 -7.99 -4.75
N GLY A 4 -6.55 -7.15 -4.20
CA GLY A 4 -6.16 -6.00 -3.40
C GLY A 4 -5.88 -6.43 -1.95
N LEU A 5 -4.72 -6.07 -1.40
CA LEU A 5 -4.39 -6.26 0.01
C LEU A 5 -4.33 -4.90 0.71
N THR A 6 -5.13 -4.74 1.75
CA THR A 6 -5.16 -3.51 2.55
C THR A 6 -5.33 -3.83 4.04
N GLY A 7 -5.24 -2.81 4.86
CA GLY A 7 -5.42 -2.92 6.31
C GLY A 7 -5.01 -1.63 7.00
N GLY A 8 -5.55 -1.39 8.19
CA GLY A 8 -5.20 -0.22 8.99
C GLY A 8 -3.73 -0.22 9.41
N ILE A 9 -3.24 0.94 9.81
CA ILE A 9 -1.89 1.09 10.36
C ILE A 9 -1.66 0.08 11.48
N ALA A 10 -0.50 -0.56 11.52
CA ALA A 10 -0.13 -1.59 12.50
C ALA A 10 -1.06 -2.83 12.54
N SER A 11 -1.85 -3.08 11.48
CA SER A 11 -2.66 -4.31 11.37
C SER A 11 -1.83 -5.57 11.16
N GLY A 12 -0.58 -5.46 10.72
CA GLY A 12 0.26 -6.60 10.35
C GLY A 12 0.13 -7.00 8.87
N LYS A 13 -0.34 -6.08 8.02
CA LYS A 13 -0.48 -6.27 6.56
C LYS A 13 0.79 -6.80 5.90
N SER A 14 1.97 -6.28 6.29
CA SER A 14 3.26 -6.73 5.74
C SER A 14 3.54 -8.21 5.99
N THR A 15 3.22 -8.70 7.20
CA THR A 15 3.35 -10.14 7.52
C THR A 15 2.42 -10.99 6.67
N VAL A 16 1.18 -10.52 6.44
CA VAL A 16 0.23 -11.21 5.55
C VAL A 16 0.75 -11.22 4.11
N ALA A 17 1.30 -10.10 3.62
CA ALA A 17 1.92 -10.02 2.30
C ALA A 17 3.08 -11.03 2.14
N GLU A 18 3.96 -11.13 3.13
CA GLU A 18 5.07 -12.11 3.16
C GLU A 18 4.55 -13.55 3.12
N LEU A 19 3.54 -13.87 3.93
CA LEU A 19 2.93 -15.20 3.95
C LEU A 19 2.26 -15.56 2.60
N LEU A 20 1.59 -14.61 1.95
CA LEU A 20 1.02 -14.82 0.61
C LEU A 20 2.10 -15.09 -0.45
N VAL A 21 3.24 -14.42 -0.36
CA VAL A 21 4.40 -14.67 -1.24
C VAL A 21 4.98 -16.07 -0.98
N GLU A 22 5.13 -16.51 0.27
CA GLU A 22 5.57 -17.86 0.63
C GLU A 22 4.64 -18.94 0.03
N LEU A 23 3.35 -18.66 -0.10
CA LEU A 23 2.36 -19.54 -0.72
C LEU A 23 2.36 -19.49 -2.25
N GLY A 24 3.14 -18.60 -2.87
CA GLY A 24 3.30 -18.49 -4.31
C GLY A 24 2.57 -17.31 -4.97
N ALA A 25 2.02 -16.38 -4.20
CA ALA A 25 1.47 -15.15 -4.77
C ALA A 25 2.57 -14.25 -5.32
N VAL A 26 2.25 -13.51 -6.39
CA VAL A 26 3.08 -12.42 -6.90
C VAL A 26 2.68 -11.13 -6.19
N LEU A 27 3.58 -10.55 -5.42
CA LEU A 27 3.32 -9.30 -4.70
C LEU A 27 3.75 -8.10 -5.52
N ILE A 28 2.88 -7.09 -5.61
CA ILE A 28 3.17 -5.79 -6.18
C ILE A 28 2.94 -4.73 -5.11
N ASP A 29 4.03 -4.14 -4.63
CA ASP A 29 4.02 -3.07 -3.63
C ASP A 29 3.84 -1.71 -4.31
N GLY A 30 2.67 -1.10 -4.12
CA GLY A 30 2.34 0.20 -4.70
C GLY A 30 3.22 1.34 -4.21
N ASP A 31 3.65 1.31 -2.96
CA ASP A 31 4.55 2.31 -2.39
C ASP A 31 5.97 2.17 -2.95
N ALA A 32 6.42 0.94 -3.21
CA ALA A 32 7.69 0.68 -3.87
C ALA A 32 7.67 1.18 -5.31
N LEU A 33 6.59 0.91 -6.06
CA LEU A 33 6.43 1.43 -7.43
C LEU A 33 6.40 2.95 -7.49
N ALA A 34 5.68 3.60 -6.58
CA ALA A 34 5.66 5.06 -6.50
C ALA A 34 7.06 5.67 -6.22
N ARG A 35 7.95 4.90 -5.60
CA ARG A 35 9.36 5.31 -5.44
C ARG A 35 10.19 5.00 -6.68
N GLU A 36 9.98 3.84 -7.30
CA GLU A 36 10.69 3.38 -8.48
C GLU A 36 10.51 4.34 -9.65
N VAL A 37 9.28 4.74 -9.96
CA VAL A 37 8.97 5.58 -11.15
C VAL A 37 9.58 6.98 -11.11
N VAL A 38 9.98 7.46 -9.93
CA VAL A 38 10.69 8.74 -9.73
C VAL A 38 12.09 8.54 -9.13
N ALA A 39 12.66 7.36 -9.30
CA ALA A 39 14.04 7.10 -8.90
C ALA A 39 15.03 7.86 -9.81
N ARG A 40 16.24 8.04 -9.32
CA ARG A 40 17.30 8.72 -10.07
C ARG A 40 17.51 8.11 -11.45
N GLY A 41 17.54 8.96 -12.48
CA GLY A 41 17.73 8.57 -13.87
C GLY A 41 16.46 8.11 -14.60
N THR A 42 15.28 8.11 -13.94
CA THR A 42 14.02 7.76 -14.60
C THR A 42 13.41 8.95 -15.36
N PRO A 43 12.63 8.69 -16.41
CA PRO A 43 11.83 9.73 -17.08
C PRO A 43 10.82 10.40 -16.13
N GLY A 44 10.34 9.68 -15.12
CA GLY A 44 9.42 10.22 -14.12
C GLY A 44 10.08 11.29 -13.27
N LEU A 45 11.30 11.07 -12.78
CA LEU A 45 12.04 12.10 -12.04
C LEU A 45 12.32 13.32 -12.92
N ALA A 46 12.70 13.11 -14.19
CA ALA A 46 12.94 14.22 -15.10
C ALA A 46 11.69 15.12 -15.27
N ARG A 47 10.50 14.53 -15.43
CA ARG A 47 9.23 15.26 -15.51
C ARG A 47 8.89 15.98 -14.20
N VAL A 48 9.17 15.37 -13.05
CA VAL A 48 8.96 16.00 -11.74
C VAL A 48 9.88 17.24 -11.60
N VAL A 49 11.14 17.13 -12.02
CA VAL A 49 12.07 18.28 -11.99
C VAL A 49 11.65 19.37 -12.97
N GLU A 50 11.19 19.02 -14.16
CA GLU A 50 10.65 19.98 -15.14
C GLU A 50 9.45 20.77 -14.58
N GLU A 51 8.57 20.12 -13.81
CA GLU A 51 7.37 20.73 -13.24
C GLU A 51 7.65 21.53 -11.96
N PHE A 52 8.53 21.02 -11.08
CA PHE A 52 8.70 21.56 -9.72
C PHE A 52 10.04 22.25 -9.50
N GLY A 53 10.96 22.22 -10.47
CA GLY A 53 12.28 22.81 -10.36
C GLY A 53 13.33 21.88 -9.75
N GLU A 54 14.59 22.31 -9.79
CA GLU A 54 15.73 21.55 -9.24
C GLU A 54 15.75 21.52 -7.70
N GLU A 55 15.01 22.40 -7.05
CA GLU A 55 14.88 22.43 -5.59
C GLU A 55 14.22 21.17 -4.98
N VAL A 56 13.63 20.33 -5.80
CA VAL A 56 13.11 19.01 -5.37
C VAL A 56 14.15 17.89 -5.48
N LEU A 57 15.40 18.22 -5.80
CA LEU A 57 16.50 17.24 -5.83
C LEU A 57 17.42 17.38 -4.62
N THR A 58 17.96 16.24 -4.20
CA THR A 58 19.11 16.23 -3.29
C THR A 58 20.40 16.60 -4.04
N PRO A 59 21.51 16.95 -3.34
CA PRO A 59 22.81 17.20 -3.98
C PRO A 59 23.32 16.01 -4.83
N GLU A 60 22.90 14.79 -4.49
CA GLU A 60 23.26 13.57 -5.20
C GLU A 60 22.40 13.32 -6.45
N GLY A 61 21.34 14.12 -6.66
CA GLY A 61 20.43 14.03 -7.80
C GLY A 61 19.28 13.06 -7.61
N ASP A 62 19.00 12.67 -6.37
CA ASP A 62 17.81 11.90 -6.01
C ASP A 62 16.65 12.85 -5.69
N LEU A 63 15.41 12.33 -5.72
CA LEU A 63 14.25 13.11 -5.32
C LEU A 63 14.27 13.41 -3.81
N ASP A 64 14.33 14.70 -3.44
CA ASP A 64 14.08 15.17 -2.08
C ASP A 64 12.57 15.12 -1.78
N ARG A 65 12.13 13.99 -1.23
CA ARG A 65 10.71 13.75 -0.90
C ARG A 65 10.18 14.72 0.15
N ALA A 66 11.04 15.23 1.03
CA ALA A 66 10.64 16.21 2.02
C ALA A 66 10.40 17.57 1.39
N ALA A 67 11.26 17.98 0.47
CA ALA A 67 11.10 19.23 -0.28
C ALA A 67 9.83 19.17 -1.15
N LEU A 68 9.68 18.14 -1.98
CA LEU A 68 8.47 17.93 -2.78
C LEU A 68 7.21 17.82 -1.93
N GLY A 69 7.29 17.10 -0.80
CA GLY A 69 6.18 16.97 0.15
C GLY A 69 5.69 18.31 0.65
N ARG A 70 6.58 19.22 1.05
CA ARG A 70 6.20 20.58 1.50
C ARG A 70 5.41 21.34 0.43
N ILE A 71 5.78 21.20 -0.84
CA ILE A 71 5.10 21.85 -1.96
C ILE A 71 3.70 21.28 -2.16
N VAL A 72 3.58 19.95 -2.26
CA VAL A 72 2.30 19.31 -2.59
C VAL A 72 1.33 19.23 -1.41
N PHE A 73 1.80 19.32 -0.17
CA PHE A 73 0.93 19.44 1.01
C PHE A 73 0.38 20.86 1.18
N ALA A 74 1.10 21.87 0.73
CA ALA A 74 0.68 23.26 0.82
C ALA A 74 -0.26 23.68 -0.33
N ASP A 75 -0.19 23.01 -1.49
CA ASP A 75 -0.93 23.36 -2.70
C ASP A 75 -1.57 22.11 -3.35
N GLU A 76 -2.89 22.04 -3.30
CA GLU A 76 -3.66 20.96 -3.93
C GLU A 76 -3.46 20.89 -5.46
N SER A 77 -3.24 22.04 -6.11
CA SER A 77 -2.95 22.08 -7.55
C SER A 77 -1.59 21.45 -7.84
N ALA A 78 -0.57 21.71 -7.03
CA ALA A 78 0.74 21.06 -7.12
C ALA A 78 0.62 19.54 -6.92
N ARG A 79 -0.18 19.10 -5.95
CA ARG A 79 -0.44 17.68 -5.74
C ARG A 79 -1.06 17.03 -6.98
N ARG A 80 -2.06 17.65 -7.60
CA ARG A 80 -2.69 17.13 -8.83
C ARG A 80 -1.71 17.05 -10.00
N ARG A 81 -0.80 18.02 -10.14
CA ARG A 81 0.25 17.99 -11.17
C ARG A 81 1.23 16.85 -10.94
N LEU A 82 1.65 16.60 -9.69
CA LEU A 82 2.48 15.45 -9.36
C LEU A 82 1.77 14.12 -9.67
N GLU A 83 0.51 13.99 -9.28
CA GLU A 83 -0.31 12.81 -9.57
C GLU A 83 -0.46 12.58 -11.08
N ALA A 84 -0.66 13.63 -11.88
CA ALA A 84 -0.73 13.54 -13.34
C ALA A 84 0.57 13.07 -13.98
N ILE A 85 1.73 13.30 -13.37
CA ILE A 85 3.02 12.78 -13.81
C ILE A 85 3.21 11.33 -13.38
N THR A 86 2.90 11.02 -12.11
CA THR A 86 3.30 9.74 -11.49
C THR A 86 2.29 8.63 -11.73
N HIS A 87 0.98 8.91 -11.71
CA HIS A 87 -0.05 7.88 -11.85
C HIS A 87 0.06 7.08 -13.17
N PRO A 88 0.24 7.71 -14.36
CA PRO A 88 0.40 6.95 -15.60
C PRO A 88 1.59 5.98 -15.55
N LEU A 89 2.73 6.43 -15.00
CA LEU A 89 3.94 5.62 -14.89
C LEU A 89 3.75 4.45 -13.91
N ILE A 90 3.07 4.69 -12.80
CA ILE A 90 2.74 3.66 -11.82
C ILE A 90 1.80 2.62 -12.45
N PHE A 91 0.76 3.05 -13.18
CA PHE A 91 -0.18 2.14 -13.84
C PHE A 91 0.48 1.31 -14.95
N GLU A 92 1.36 1.91 -15.74
CA GLU A 92 2.15 1.19 -16.74
C GLU A 92 3.01 0.10 -16.07
N ARG A 93 3.66 0.45 -14.97
CA ARG A 93 4.49 -0.49 -14.22
C ARG A 93 3.67 -1.62 -13.56
N TYR A 94 2.48 -1.32 -13.05
CA TYR A 94 1.54 -2.35 -12.60
C TYR A 94 1.20 -3.33 -13.73
N ALA A 95 0.83 -2.82 -14.91
CA ALA A 95 0.45 -3.64 -16.05
C ALA A 95 1.61 -4.53 -16.52
N GLU A 96 2.85 -4.03 -16.54
CA GLU A 96 4.04 -4.81 -16.87
C GLU A 96 4.26 -5.97 -15.88
N LEU A 97 4.17 -5.70 -14.57
CA LEU A 97 4.37 -6.70 -13.54
C LEU A 97 3.25 -7.76 -13.54
N GLU A 98 2.00 -7.34 -13.76
CA GLU A 98 0.88 -8.27 -13.94
C GLU A 98 1.07 -9.17 -15.16
N ALA A 99 1.51 -8.60 -16.28
CA ALA A 99 1.76 -9.36 -17.52
C ALA A 99 2.94 -10.33 -17.40
N ALA A 100 3.92 -10.01 -16.56
CA ALA A 100 5.08 -10.86 -16.28
C ALA A 100 4.77 -12.00 -15.28
N ALA A 101 3.64 -11.92 -14.58
CA ALA A 101 3.24 -12.95 -13.63
C ALA A 101 2.92 -14.28 -14.34
N PRO A 102 3.23 -15.43 -13.73
CA PRO A 102 2.89 -16.73 -14.29
C PRO A 102 1.39 -16.87 -14.61
N PRO A 103 0.99 -17.57 -15.68
CA PRO A 103 -0.41 -17.83 -15.98
C PRO A 103 -1.14 -18.48 -14.79
N GLY A 104 -2.27 -17.90 -14.41
CA GLY A 104 -3.07 -18.42 -13.28
C GLY A 104 -2.58 -17.94 -11.89
N ALA A 105 -1.50 -17.18 -11.81
CA ALA A 105 -1.00 -16.67 -10.53
C ALA A 105 -2.02 -15.74 -9.83
N VAL A 106 -2.00 -15.77 -8.51
CA VAL A 106 -2.64 -14.76 -7.67
C VAL A 106 -1.67 -13.57 -7.59
N VAL A 107 -2.07 -12.43 -8.16
CA VAL A 107 -1.29 -11.18 -8.13
C VAL A 107 -1.87 -10.29 -7.04
N VAL A 108 -1.12 -10.09 -5.99
CA VAL A 108 -1.51 -9.31 -4.81
C VAL A 108 -0.95 -7.91 -4.92
N HIS A 109 -1.83 -6.93 -4.94
CA HIS A 109 -1.49 -5.51 -4.91
C HIS A 109 -1.55 -5.02 -3.46
N ASP A 110 -0.41 -4.70 -2.89
CA ASP A 110 -0.33 -4.08 -1.57
C ASP A 110 -0.62 -2.59 -1.66
N ILE A 111 -1.81 -2.19 -1.18
CA ILE A 111 -2.31 -0.81 -1.24
C ILE A 111 -2.82 -0.38 0.13
N PRO A 112 -2.02 0.35 0.92
CA PRO A 112 -2.41 0.77 2.28
C PRO A 112 -3.71 1.57 2.33
N LEU A 113 -3.96 2.43 1.33
CA LEU A 113 -5.11 3.33 1.27
C LEU A 113 -6.14 2.88 0.22
N LEU A 114 -6.41 1.57 0.13
CA LEU A 114 -7.33 1.05 -0.88
C LEU A 114 -8.78 1.51 -0.64
N ALA A 115 -9.23 1.56 0.61
CA ALA A 115 -10.56 2.02 0.96
C ALA A 115 -10.76 3.50 0.59
N GLU A 116 -9.76 4.33 0.88
CA GLU A 116 -9.76 5.76 0.57
C GLU A 116 -9.71 6.04 -0.94
N SER A 117 -9.07 5.15 -1.69
CA SER A 117 -8.90 5.33 -3.15
C SER A 117 -10.16 5.11 -3.96
N GLY A 118 -11.18 4.43 -3.41
CA GLY A 118 -12.41 4.05 -4.11
C GLY A 118 -12.18 3.06 -5.26
N ARG A 119 -11.06 2.32 -5.27
CA ARG A 119 -10.65 1.42 -6.37
C ARG A 119 -10.84 -0.07 -6.05
N ALA A 120 -11.54 -0.39 -4.96
CA ALA A 120 -11.73 -1.77 -4.53
C ALA A 120 -12.39 -2.67 -5.61
N ASP A 121 -13.32 -2.10 -6.37
CA ASP A 121 -14.05 -2.75 -7.47
C ASP A 121 -13.19 -3.09 -8.71
N THR A 122 -11.95 -2.60 -8.76
CA THR A 122 -11.00 -2.95 -9.84
C THR A 122 -10.27 -4.28 -9.60
N PHE A 123 -10.47 -4.91 -8.45
CA PHE A 123 -9.88 -6.19 -8.04
C PHE A 123 -10.91 -7.32 -8.10
N ASP A 124 -10.45 -8.53 -8.40
CA ASP A 124 -11.29 -9.73 -8.37
C ASP A 124 -11.68 -10.10 -6.93
N ALA A 125 -10.80 -9.78 -5.98
CA ALA A 125 -11.03 -9.93 -4.54
C ALA A 125 -10.23 -8.88 -3.75
N VAL A 126 -10.71 -8.55 -2.55
CA VAL A 126 -10.01 -7.66 -1.61
C VAL A 126 -9.82 -8.38 -0.28
N ILE A 127 -8.56 -8.46 0.15
CA ILE A 127 -8.16 -8.94 1.48
C ILE A 127 -7.97 -7.74 2.39
N VAL A 128 -8.69 -7.69 3.49
CA VAL A 128 -8.52 -6.71 4.56
C VAL A 128 -7.91 -7.36 5.78
N VAL A 129 -6.72 -6.91 6.17
CA VAL A 129 -6.10 -7.32 7.44
C VAL A 129 -6.67 -6.45 8.55
N ASP A 130 -7.40 -7.08 9.47
CA ASP A 130 -8.17 -6.38 10.48
C ASP A 130 -7.66 -6.65 11.90
N VAL A 131 -7.62 -5.58 12.69
CA VAL A 131 -7.43 -5.60 14.14
C VAL A 131 -8.22 -4.46 14.78
N PRO A 132 -8.65 -4.60 16.05
CA PRO A 132 -9.27 -3.51 16.79
C PRO A 132 -8.33 -2.31 16.94
N ALA A 133 -8.90 -1.09 16.98
CA ALA A 133 -8.13 0.14 17.11
C ALA A 133 -7.21 0.17 18.33
N GLU A 134 -7.68 -0.37 19.48
CA GLU A 134 -6.86 -0.45 20.68
C GLU A 134 -5.58 -1.27 20.47
N LEU A 135 -5.67 -2.40 19.75
CA LEU A 135 -4.51 -3.23 19.44
C LEU A 135 -3.57 -2.52 18.44
N GLN A 136 -4.10 -1.71 17.52
CA GLN A 136 -3.28 -0.85 16.65
C GLN A 136 -2.46 0.15 17.48
N VAL A 137 -3.13 0.83 18.44
CA VAL A 137 -2.47 1.78 19.36
C VAL A 137 -1.38 1.08 20.17
N GLU A 138 -1.67 -0.07 20.80
CA GLU A 138 -0.69 -0.84 21.57
C GLU A 138 0.53 -1.22 20.74
N ARG A 139 0.33 -1.70 19.52
CA ARG A 139 1.42 -2.06 18.60
C ARG A 139 2.27 -0.86 18.22
N MET A 140 1.64 0.28 17.91
CA MET A 140 2.37 1.51 17.55
C MET A 140 3.19 2.06 18.72
N MET A 141 2.65 2.03 19.92
CA MET A 141 3.38 2.43 21.12
C MET A 141 4.57 1.52 21.41
N ARG A 142 4.37 0.19 21.31
CA ARG A 142 5.39 -0.81 21.58
C ARG A 142 6.49 -0.83 20.52
N ASP A 143 6.12 -0.82 19.24
CA ASP A 143 7.05 -1.10 18.13
C ASP A 143 7.66 0.16 17.52
N ARG A 144 7.01 1.32 17.68
CA ARG A 144 7.45 2.61 17.10
C ARG A 144 7.75 3.67 18.15
N GLY A 145 7.49 3.39 19.42
CA GLY A 145 7.70 4.34 20.51
C GLY A 145 6.79 5.58 20.47
N TRP A 146 5.66 5.50 19.74
CA TRP A 146 4.73 6.62 19.63
C TRP A 146 3.91 6.77 20.91
N THR A 147 3.46 7.99 21.16
CA THR A 147 2.45 8.25 22.22
C THR A 147 1.09 7.72 21.77
N ARG A 148 0.19 7.50 22.72
CA ARG A 148 -1.20 7.14 22.41
C ARG A 148 -1.88 8.19 21.51
N GLU A 149 -1.67 9.46 21.79
CA GLU A 149 -2.25 10.57 21.03
C GLU A 149 -1.77 10.57 19.57
N GLU A 150 -0.47 10.34 19.33
CA GLU A 150 0.09 10.20 17.99
C GLU A 150 -0.51 9.00 17.25
N ALA A 151 -0.64 7.85 17.95
CA ALA A 151 -1.21 6.64 17.37
C ALA A 151 -2.68 6.83 16.98
N GLU A 152 -3.50 7.38 17.88
CA GLU A 152 -4.91 7.68 17.63
C GLU A 152 -5.10 8.68 16.49
N SER A 153 -4.27 9.73 16.41
CA SER A 153 -4.28 10.69 15.31
C SER A 153 -4.00 10.02 13.96
N ARG A 154 -3.09 9.05 13.90
CA ARG A 154 -2.78 8.30 12.68
C ARG A 154 -3.91 7.36 12.26
N ILE A 155 -4.59 6.73 13.22
CA ILE A 155 -5.77 5.92 12.95
C ILE A 155 -6.90 6.80 12.40
N ALA A 156 -7.15 7.94 13.02
CA ALA A 156 -8.20 8.87 12.61
C ALA A 156 -7.97 9.49 11.22
N ALA A 157 -6.72 9.53 10.73
CA ALA A 157 -6.37 10.02 9.40
C ALA A 157 -6.64 8.99 8.27
N GLN A 158 -6.93 7.73 8.60
CA GLN A 158 -7.29 6.68 7.65
C GLN A 158 -8.82 6.52 7.58
N ALA A 159 -9.30 5.79 6.54
CA ALA A 159 -10.68 5.35 6.49
C ALA A 159 -11.07 4.61 7.78
N SER A 160 -12.34 4.66 8.16
CA SER A 160 -12.81 3.94 9.35
C SER A 160 -12.61 2.42 9.20
N ARG A 161 -12.56 1.71 10.32
CA ARG A 161 -12.52 0.24 10.29
C ARG A 161 -13.74 -0.31 9.54
N GLU A 162 -14.90 0.29 9.71
CA GLU A 162 -16.15 -0.09 9.05
C GLU A 162 -16.05 0.07 7.53
N ASP A 163 -15.55 1.20 7.05
CA ASP A 163 -15.37 1.44 5.62
C ASP A 163 -14.37 0.45 5.01
N ARG A 164 -13.28 0.12 5.72
CA ARG A 164 -12.34 -0.91 5.26
C ARG A 164 -12.98 -2.30 5.18
N LEU A 165 -13.77 -2.68 6.19
CA LEU A 165 -14.46 -3.97 6.19
C LEU A 165 -15.55 -4.04 5.12
N ALA A 166 -16.17 -2.92 4.77
CA ALA A 166 -17.21 -2.88 3.75
C ALA A 166 -16.71 -3.25 2.33
N ILE A 167 -15.42 -3.03 2.04
CA ILE A 167 -14.83 -3.39 0.73
C ILE A 167 -14.22 -4.80 0.72
N ALA A 168 -14.21 -5.52 1.84
CA ALA A 168 -13.53 -6.80 1.97
C ALA A 168 -14.31 -7.94 1.29
N THR A 169 -13.61 -8.71 0.45
CA THR A 169 -14.05 -10.06 0.06
C THR A 169 -13.64 -11.06 1.14
N TYR A 170 -12.43 -10.89 1.67
CA TYR A 170 -11.86 -11.69 2.77
C TYR A 170 -11.37 -10.78 3.89
N VAL A 171 -11.65 -11.16 5.12
CA VAL A 171 -11.13 -10.51 6.32
C VAL A 171 -10.15 -11.43 7.02
N ILE A 172 -8.91 -11.01 7.16
CA ILE A 172 -7.89 -11.71 7.95
C ILE A 172 -7.76 -11.00 9.30
N ASP A 173 -8.36 -11.61 10.32
CA ASP A 173 -8.20 -11.18 11.71
C ASP A 173 -6.77 -11.50 12.18
N ASN A 174 -6.03 -10.48 12.60
CA ASN A 174 -4.67 -10.61 13.13
C ASN A 174 -4.60 -10.24 14.62
N THR A 175 -5.53 -10.75 15.41
CA THR A 175 -5.57 -10.58 16.88
C THR A 175 -4.89 -11.73 17.62
N GLY A 176 -4.68 -12.87 16.98
CA GLY A 176 -4.12 -14.08 17.55
C GLY A 176 -2.58 -14.19 17.43
N SER A 177 -2.09 -15.41 17.57
CA SER A 177 -0.68 -15.74 17.37
C SER A 177 -0.27 -15.67 15.89
N HIS A 178 1.04 -15.72 15.64
CA HIS A 178 1.56 -15.81 14.27
C HIS A 178 1.13 -17.12 13.57
N GLU A 179 0.96 -18.21 14.33
CA GLU A 179 0.48 -19.50 13.82
C GLU A 179 -1.00 -19.40 13.39
N ASP A 180 -1.83 -18.75 14.21
CA ASP A 180 -3.24 -18.48 13.84
C ASP A 180 -3.34 -17.61 12.58
N LEU A 181 -2.48 -16.58 12.48
CA LEU A 181 -2.42 -15.72 11.30
C LEU A 181 -2.07 -16.53 10.05
N ARG A 182 -1.02 -17.37 10.13
CA ARG A 182 -0.61 -18.24 9.02
C ARG A 182 -1.74 -19.15 8.57
N ALA A 183 -2.42 -19.82 9.48
CA ALA A 183 -3.53 -20.69 9.15
C ALA A 183 -4.67 -19.96 8.43
N ARG A 184 -4.97 -18.71 8.84
CA ARG A 184 -5.99 -17.88 8.19
C ARG A 184 -5.55 -17.43 6.78
N VAL A 185 -4.29 -17.07 6.60
CA VAL A 185 -3.75 -16.70 5.28
C VAL A 185 -3.77 -17.90 4.34
N GLU A 186 -3.37 -19.09 4.81
CA GLU A 186 -3.41 -20.33 4.03
C GLU A 186 -4.83 -20.67 3.59
N ALA A 187 -5.83 -20.53 4.47
CA ALA A 187 -7.22 -20.77 4.13
C ALA A 187 -7.73 -19.80 3.06
N VAL A 188 -7.42 -18.50 3.18
CA VAL A 188 -7.79 -17.50 2.17
C VAL A 188 -7.10 -17.78 0.84
N TYR A 189 -5.81 -18.15 0.86
CA TYR A 189 -5.06 -18.46 -0.36
C TYR A 189 -5.60 -19.71 -1.06
N ALA A 190 -5.94 -20.75 -0.31
CA ALA A 190 -6.59 -21.96 -0.85
C ALA A 190 -7.91 -21.62 -1.55
N ASP A 191 -8.73 -20.77 -0.93
CA ASP A 191 -10.01 -20.31 -1.50
C ASP A 191 -9.79 -19.53 -2.82
N LEU A 192 -8.80 -18.64 -2.85
CA LEU A 192 -8.45 -17.86 -4.05
C LEU A 192 -7.95 -18.74 -5.20
N THR A 193 -7.28 -19.85 -4.91
CA THR A 193 -6.70 -20.76 -5.91
C THR A 193 -7.64 -21.94 -6.25
N GLY A 194 -8.72 -22.12 -5.52
CA GLY A 194 -9.64 -23.25 -5.68
C GLY A 194 -9.01 -24.58 -5.26
N SER A 195 -8.11 -24.55 -4.29
CA SER A 195 -7.29 -25.69 -3.86
C SER A 195 -7.81 -26.34 -2.60
#